data_fcf2780df62833386a20ed49d0dd4d83
#
_entry.id   fcf2780df62833386a20ed49d0dd4d83
#
_cell.length_a   1.000
_cell.length_b   1.000
_cell.length_c   1.000
_cell.angle_alpha   90.00
_cell.angle_beta   90.00
_cell.angle_gamma   90.00
#
_symmetry.space_group_name_H-M   'P 1'
#
loop_
_entity.id
_entity.type
_entity.pdbx_description
1 polymer ?
#
loop_
_entity_poly.entity_id
_entity_poly.type
_entity_poly.pdbx_seq_one_letter_code
_entity_poly.pdbx_strand_id
1 'polypeptide(L)'
;MSFLYPGEYIDSTYSIDFDKLYKEGYRGIIFDIDNTLVTHGSPADERAIALFKHLKELGFLCLVLSNNKEPRVKSFAKQVGIKYIYKAGKPKPSGYRTAMERLGTDTKNTLFVGDQIFTDIIGACLLYTSPSP
;
A
#
# COMPACT_ATOMS: atom_id res chain seq x y z
N MET A 1 22.16 4.95 3.83
CA MET A 1 20.77 5.24 3.48
C MET A 1 20.68 6.48 2.63
N SER A 2 20.04 6.39 1.52
CA SER A 2 19.88 7.57 0.69
C SER A 2 18.55 8.26 0.99
N PHE A 3 18.55 9.57 0.80
CA PHE A 3 17.32 10.35 0.94
C PHE A 3 16.77 10.62 -0.44
N LEU A 4 15.47 10.39 -0.59
CA LEU A 4 14.77 10.65 -1.83
C LEU A 4 13.81 11.82 -1.64
N TYR A 5 13.66 12.61 -2.67
CA TYR A 5 12.61 13.62 -2.70
C TYR A 5 11.26 12.94 -2.96
N PRO A 6 10.14 13.58 -2.59
CA PRO A 6 8.83 12.95 -2.77
C PRO A 6 8.58 12.38 -4.15
N GLY A 7 9.02 13.08 -5.20
CA GLY A 7 8.86 12.58 -6.55
C GLY A 7 9.61 11.28 -6.81
N GLU A 8 10.75 11.11 -6.17
CA GLU A 8 11.56 9.90 -6.32
C GLU A 8 10.90 8.71 -5.61
N TYR A 9 10.27 8.93 -4.47
CA TYR A 9 9.52 7.87 -3.79
C TYR A 9 8.38 7.38 -4.67
N ILE A 10 7.66 8.32 -5.28
CA ILE A 10 6.55 7.99 -6.16
C ILE A 10 7.05 7.17 -7.35
N ASP A 11 8.12 7.62 -7.99
CA ASP A 11 8.71 6.91 -9.12
C ASP A 11 9.15 5.51 -8.71
N SER A 12 9.71 5.34 -7.50
CA SER A 12 10.10 4.03 -6.99
C SER A 12 8.91 3.09 -6.90
N THR A 13 7.75 3.59 -6.46
CA THR A 13 6.54 2.77 -6.39
C THR A 13 6.19 2.21 -7.76
N TYR A 14 6.22 3.06 -8.77
CA TYR A 14 5.86 2.64 -10.13
C TYR A 14 6.94 1.83 -10.82
N SER A 15 8.11 1.71 -10.22
CA SER A 15 9.22 0.88 -10.71
C SER A 15 9.21 -0.53 -10.15
N ILE A 16 8.34 -0.82 -9.20
CA ILE A 16 8.26 -2.16 -8.60
C ILE A 16 7.77 -3.17 -9.63
N ASP A 17 8.46 -4.31 -9.71
CA ASP A 17 8.05 -5.39 -10.61
C ASP A 17 6.99 -6.26 -9.93
N PHE A 18 5.75 -5.82 -10.01
CA PHE A 18 4.64 -6.54 -9.38
C PHE A 18 4.35 -7.88 -10.05
N ASP A 19 4.63 -8.00 -11.34
CA ASP A 19 4.45 -9.26 -12.05
C ASP A 19 5.33 -10.34 -11.42
N LYS A 20 6.58 -10.01 -11.13
CA LYS A 20 7.51 -10.92 -10.48
C LYS A 20 7.02 -11.29 -9.08
N LEU A 21 6.55 -10.31 -8.33
CA LEU A 21 6.05 -10.55 -6.97
C LEU A 21 4.82 -11.46 -6.99
N TYR A 22 3.95 -11.29 -7.96
CA TYR A 22 2.80 -12.18 -8.09
C TYR A 22 3.25 -13.61 -8.34
N LYS A 23 4.25 -13.79 -9.20
CA LYS A 23 4.81 -15.12 -9.47
C LYS A 23 5.45 -15.74 -8.24
N GLU A 24 5.96 -14.91 -7.34
CA GLU A 24 6.58 -15.38 -6.09
C GLU A 24 5.55 -15.75 -5.03
N GLY A 25 4.28 -15.52 -5.27
CA GLY A 25 3.22 -15.93 -4.37
C GLY A 25 2.51 -14.83 -3.62
N TYR A 26 2.91 -13.58 -3.82
CA TYR A 26 2.22 -12.46 -3.16
C TYR A 26 0.85 -12.25 -3.78
N ARG A 27 -0.13 -11.92 -2.95
CA ARG A 27 -1.51 -11.77 -3.40
C ARG A 27 -2.18 -10.51 -2.90
N GLY A 28 -1.75 -9.93 -1.79
CA GLY A 28 -2.30 -8.70 -1.25
C GLY A 28 -1.28 -7.59 -1.24
N ILE A 29 -1.74 -6.37 -1.49
CA ILE A 29 -0.88 -5.19 -1.41
C ILE A 29 -1.62 -4.11 -0.65
N ILE A 30 -0.99 -3.58 0.39
CA ILE A 30 -1.48 -2.45 1.15
C ILE A 30 -0.64 -1.24 0.78
N PHE A 31 -1.28 -0.18 0.29
CA PHE A 31 -0.59 1.03 -0.16
C PHE A 31 -0.88 2.20 0.75
N ASP A 32 0.13 3.03 0.93
CA ASP A 32 -0.06 4.40 1.39
C ASP A 32 -0.44 5.25 0.17
N ILE A 33 -1.02 6.43 0.37
CA ILE A 33 -1.43 7.30 -0.73
C ILE A 33 -0.42 8.42 -0.95
N ASP A 34 -0.34 9.33 0.03
CA ASP A 34 0.42 10.58 -0.12
C ASP A 34 1.92 10.30 -0.20
N ASN A 35 2.56 10.84 -1.22
CA ASN A 35 3.98 10.67 -1.50
C ASN A 35 4.40 9.23 -1.76
N THR A 36 3.44 8.36 -2.03
CA THR A 36 3.68 6.98 -2.45
C THR A 36 3.11 6.75 -3.84
N LEU A 37 1.86 7.07 -4.03
CA LEU A 37 1.17 6.91 -5.31
C LEU A 37 1.01 8.22 -6.04
N VAL A 38 0.78 9.30 -5.29
CA VAL A 38 0.65 10.65 -5.82
C VAL A 38 1.25 11.63 -4.82
N THR A 39 1.49 12.87 -5.24
CA THR A 39 1.98 13.90 -4.33
C THR A 39 0.91 14.18 -3.27
N HIS A 40 1.37 14.71 -2.13
CA HIS A 40 0.50 14.94 -0.98
C HIS A 40 -0.76 15.73 -1.37
N GLY A 41 -1.91 15.19 -1.04
CA GLY A 41 -3.18 15.84 -1.28
C GLY A 41 -3.72 15.73 -2.70
N SER A 42 -2.96 15.16 -3.63
CA SER A 42 -3.37 15.07 -5.02
C SER A 42 -4.37 13.95 -5.28
N PRO A 43 -5.28 14.12 -6.25
CA PRO A 43 -6.17 13.03 -6.64
C PRO A 43 -5.41 11.94 -7.39
N ALA A 44 -6.06 10.82 -7.64
CA ALA A 44 -5.47 9.76 -8.44
C ALA A 44 -5.20 10.29 -9.85
N ASP A 45 -4.02 10.00 -10.37
CA ASP A 45 -3.65 10.38 -11.73
C ASP A 45 -3.73 9.16 -12.66
N GLU A 46 -3.45 9.38 -13.94
CA GLU A 46 -3.52 8.31 -14.93
C GLU A 46 -2.59 7.16 -14.60
N ARG A 47 -1.41 7.48 -14.04
CA ARG A 47 -0.41 6.47 -13.69
C ARG A 47 -0.92 5.58 -12.55
N ALA A 48 -1.57 6.18 -11.55
CA ALA A 48 -2.15 5.42 -10.45
C ALA A 48 -3.30 4.54 -10.94
N ILE A 49 -4.17 5.09 -11.76
CA ILE A 49 -5.30 4.33 -12.31
C ILE A 49 -4.80 3.14 -13.13
N ALA A 50 -3.80 3.36 -13.97
CA ALA A 50 -3.23 2.30 -14.80
C ALA A 50 -2.58 1.21 -13.94
N LEU A 51 -1.88 1.60 -12.88
CA LEU A 51 -1.25 0.64 -11.97
C LEU A 51 -2.29 -0.28 -11.34
N PHE A 52 -3.34 0.28 -10.77
CA PHE A 52 -4.34 -0.55 -10.10
C PHE A 52 -5.12 -1.42 -11.06
N LYS A 53 -5.34 -0.96 -12.29
CA LYS A 53 -5.92 -1.78 -13.32
C LYS A 53 -5.04 -2.99 -13.60
N HIS A 54 -3.73 -2.76 -13.75
CA HIS A 54 -2.78 -3.83 -14.01
C HIS A 54 -2.73 -4.83 -12.85
N LEU A 55 -2.69 -4.33 -11.61
CA LEU A 55 -2.64 -5.19 -10.44
C LEU A 55 -3.89 -6.05 -10.32
N LYS A 56 -5.04 -5.49 -10.64
CA LYS A 56 -6.28 -6.25 -10.65
C LYS A 56 -6.26 -7.34 -11.70
N GLU A 57 -5.74 -7.03 -12.88
CA GLU A 57 -5.64 -8.00 -13.98
C GLU A 57 -4.70 -9.15 -13.62
N LEU A 58 -3.63 -8.86 -12.87
CA LEU A 58 -2.72 -9.90 -12.38
C LEU A 58 -3.38 -10.81 -11.35
N GLY A 59 -4.33 -10.29 -10.59
CA GLY A 59 -4.98 -11.04 -9.52
C GLY A 59 -4.64 -10.57 -8.12
N PHE A 60 -3.96 -9.43 -7.98
CA PHE A 60 -3.71 -8.85 -6.67
C PHE A 60 -4.97 -8.29 -6.05
N LEU A 61 -5.05 -8.39 -4.73
CA LEU A 61 -6.06 -7.73 -3.92
C LEU A 61 -5.39 -6.51 -3.29
N CYS A 62 -5.94 -5.32 -3.56
CA CYS A 62 -5.31 -4.07 -3.14
C CYS A 62 -6.19 -3.29 -2.18
N LEU A 63 -5.54 -2.55 -1.28
CA LEU A 63 -6.22 -1.72 -0.31
C LEU A 63 -5.31 -0.53 0.01
N VAL A 64 -5.90 0.66 0.16
CA VAL A 64 -5.13 1.81 0.66
C VAL A 64 -5.39 1.97 2.15
N LEU A 65 -4.31 2.20 2.89
CA LEU A 65 -4.32 2.36 4.34
C LEU A 65 -3.70 3.72 4.63
N SER A 66 -4.48 4.64 5.17
CA SER A 66 -4.04 6.01 5.32
C SER A 66 -4.43 6.59 6.67
N ASN A 67 -3.62 7.50 7.19
CA ASN A 67 -3.96 8.26 8.39
C ASN A 67 -4.82 9.47 8.07
N ASN A 68 -5.06 9.74 6.82
CA ASN A 68 -5.88 10.86 6.40
C ASN A 68 -7.35 10.66 6.75
N LYS A 69 -8.13 11.74 6.63
CA LYS A 69 -9.57 11.70 6.89
C LYS A 69 -10.28 10.96 5.78
N GLU A 70 -11.47 10.46 6.09
CA GLU A 70 -12.22 9.63 5.16
C GLU A 70 -12.46 10.28 3.79
N PRO A 71 -12.86 11.55 3.67
CA PRO A 71 -13.12 12.11 2.35
C PRO A 71 -11.93 11.98 1.39
N ARG A 72 -10.72 12.20 1.91
CA ARG A 72 -9.50 12.08 1.11
C ARG A 72 -9.27 10.64 0.67
N VAL A 73 -9.34 9.71 1.62
CA VAL A 73 -9.01 8.31 1.38
C VAL A 73 -10.07 7.65 0.50
N LYS A 74 -11.33 7.92 0.81
CA LYS A 74 -12.46 7.38 0.03
C LYS A 74 -12.43 7.87 -1.41
N SER A 75 -12.17 9.15 -1.62
CA SER A 75 -12.11 9.73 -2.95
C SER A 75 -11.03 9.05 -3.80
N PHE A 76 -9.84 8.92 -3.24
CA PHE A 76 -8.76 8.25 -3.95
C PHE A 76 -9.09 6.80 -4.26
N ALA A 77 -9.53 6.05 -3.26
CA ALA A 77 -9.85 4.63 -3.42
C ALA A 77 -10.93 4.41 -4.47
N LYS A 78 -11.93 5.29 -4.49
CA LYS A 78 -13.00 5.19 -5.47
C LYS A 78 -12.49 5.43 -6.88
N GLN A 79 -11.56 6.38 -7.06
CA GLN A 79 -11.00 6.69 -8.36
C GLN A 79 -10.23 5.51 -8.95
N VAL A 80 -9.57 4.73 -8.12
CA VAL A 80 -8.79 3.57 -8.57
C VAL A 80 -9.53 2.24 -8.36
N GLY A 81 -10.70 2.27 -7.75
CA GLY A 81 -11.56 1.09 -7.64
C GLY A 81 -11.10 0.05 -6.63
N ILE A 82 -10.58 0.48 -5.47
CA ILE A 82 -10.11 -0.46 -4.45
C ILE A 82 -10.69 -0.14 -3.08
N LYS A 83 -10.46 -1.04 -2.13
CA LYS A 83 -10.87 -0.86 -0.74
C LYS A 83 -9.97 0.14 -0.03
N TYR A 84 -10.46 0.69 1.09
CA TYR A 84 -9.68 1.65 1.86
C TYR A 84 -9.93 1.52 3.36
N ILE A 85 -8.94 1.97 4.13
CA ILE A 85 -9.05 2.18 5.57
C ILE A 85 -8.47 3.55 5.86
N TYR A 86 -9.24 4.41 6.51
CA TYR A 86 -8.80 5.74 6.88
C TYR A 86 -8.55 5.83 8.38
N LYS A 87 -7.81 6.84 8.81
CA LYS A 87 -7.42 7.04 10.21
C LYS A 87 -6.87 5.76 10.81
N ALA A 88 -5.99 5.12 10.05
CA ALA A 88 -5.51 3.80 10.41
C ALA A 88 -4.60 3.78 11.62
N GLY A 89 -4.14 4.95 12.09
CA GLY A 89 -3.22 5.00 13.20
C GLY A 89 -1.88 4.35 12.91
N LYS A 90 -1.47 4.37 11.65
CA LYS A 90 -0.17 3.83 11.28
C LYS A 90 0.93 4.52 12.10
N PRO A 91 1.96 3.79 12.45
CA PRO A 91 2.33 2.44 11.98
C PRO A 91 1.81 1.29 12.84
N LYS A 92 0.71 1.43 13.50
CA LYS A 92 0.22 0.39 14.40
C LYS A 92 -0.07 -0.93 13.67
N PRO A 93 0.37 -2.06 14.25
CA PRO A 93 0.13 -3.36 13.65
C PRO A 93 -1.34 -3.69 13.42
N SER A 94 -2.23 -3.18 14.26
CA SER A 94 -3.65 -3.43 14.13
C SER A 94 -4.22 -2.95 12.79
N GLY A 95 -3.68 -1.86 12.26
CA GLY A 95 -4.10 -1.36 10.94
C GLY A 95 -3.77 -2.35 9.83
N TYR A 96 -2.58 -2.94 9.90
CA TYR A 96 -2.17 -3.93 8.91
C TYR A 96 -2.99 -5.21 9.02
N ARG A 97 -3.29 -5.65 10.24
CA ARG A 97 -4.13 -6.83 10.44
C ARG A 97 -5.53 -6.63 9.88
N THR A 98 -6.12 -5.48 10.18
CA THR A 98 -7.45 -5.16 9.65
C THR A 98 -7.44 -5.16 8.13
N ALA A 99 -6.40 -4.56 7.54
CA ALA A 99 -6.27 -4.52 6.09
C ALA A 99 -6.17 -5.92 5.49
N MET A 100 -5.34 -6.78 6.08
CA MET A 100 -5.20 -8.15 5.61
C MET A 100 -6.51 -8.93 5.74
N GLU A 101 -7.23 -8.73 6.83
CA GLU A 101 -8.53 -9.38 7.01
C GLU A 101 -9.52 -8.96 5.93
N ARG A 102 -9.54 -7.69 5.59
CA ARG A 102 -10.42 -7.19 4.53
C ARG A 102 -10.03 -7.70 3.16
N LEU A 103 -8.74 -7.92 2.94
CA LEU A 103 -8.25 -8.47 1.68
C LEU A 103 -8.38 -9.98 1.61
N GLY A 104 -8.48 -10.64 2.75
CA GLY A 104 -8.46 -12.10 2.79
C GLY A 104 -7.06 -12.67 2.58
N THR A 105 -6.04 -11.92 2.97
CA THR A 105 -4.64 -12.33 2.84
C THR A 105 -3.99 -12.42 4.22
N ASP A 106 -2.73 -12.83 4.27
CA ASP A 106 -2.00 -12.98 5.52
C ASP A 106 -0.59 -12.40 5.42
N THR A 107 0.17 -12.51 6.49
CA THR A 107 1.52 -11.92 6.55
C THR A 107 2.48 -12.57 5.56
N LYS A 108 2.20 -13.76 5.10
CA LYS A 108 3.10 -14.49 4.19
C LYS A 108 2.95 -14.05 2.75
N ASN A 109 1.79 -13.52 2.38
CA ASN A 109 1.52 -13.17 0.99
C ASN A 109 1.06 -11.74 0.79
N THR A 110 1.30 -10.86 1.76
CA THR A 110 0.89 -9.45 1.69
C THR A 110 2.11 -8.54 1.69
N LEU A 111 2.07 -7.54 0.84
CA LEU A 111 3.11 -6.52 0.73
C LEU A 111 2.58 -5.20 1.28
N PHE A 112 3.48 -4.40 1.82
CA PHE A 112 3.18 -3.01 2.17
C PHE A 112 4.07 -2.08 1.36
N VAL A 113 3.47 -1.09 0.71
CA VAL A 113 4.19 -0.09 -0.09
C VAL A 113 3.89 1.29 0.49
N GLY A 114 4.90 1.90 1.08
CA GLY A 114 4.79 3.23 1.69
C GLY A 114 5.77 4.20 1.07
N ASP A 115 5.70 5.45 1.51
CA ASP A 115 6.44 6.55 0.89
C ASP A 115 7.95 6.52 1.10
N GLN A 116 8.43 5.74 2.04
CA GLN A 116 9.87 5.65 2.29
C GLN A 116 10.43 4.25 2.05
N ILE A 117 9.58 3.24 2.14
CA ILE A 117 10.03 1.87 2.16
C ILE A 117 9.05 1.00 1.39
N PHE A 118 9.59 0.18 0.50
CA PHE A 118 8.89 -0.99 0.02
C PHE A 118 9.28 -2.14 0.96
N THR A 119 8.29 -2.80 1.54
CA THR A 119 8.56 -3.91 2.44
C THR A 119 7.39 -4.88 2.46
N ASP A 120 7.65 -6.10 2.88
CA ASP A 120 6.57 -7.03 3.10
C ASP A 120 5.94 -6.81 4.49
N ILE A 121 4.75 -7.34 4.67
CA ILE A 121 4.00 -7.13 5.90
C ILE A 121 4.64 -7.82 7.08
N ILE A 122 5.33 -8.93 6.85
CA ILE A 122 6.04 -9.63 7.93
C ILE A 122 7.01 -8.68 8.60
N GLY A 123 7.83 -8.00 7.80
CA GLY A 123 8.78 -7.04 8.33
C GLY A 123 8.10 -5.90 9.05
N ALA A 124 7.04 -5.35 8.46
CA ALA A 124 6.31 -4.25 9.06
C ALA A 124 5.71 -4.65 10.40
N CYS A 125 5.11 -5.82 10.48
CA CYS A 125 4.51 -6.31 11.72
C CYS A 125 5.56 -6.54 12.80
N LEU A 126 6.69 -7.10 12.43
CA LEU A 126 7.77 -7.32 13.39
C LEU A 126 8.30 -6.02 13.97
N LEU A 127 8.36 -4.96 13.16
CA LEU A 127 8.81 -3.67 13.64
C LEU A 127 7.91 -3.11 14.74
N TYR A 128 6.62 -3.40 14.69
CA TYR A 128 5.66 -2.77 15.57
C TYR A 128 5.00 -3.71 16.59
N THR A 129 5.14 -5.01 16.41
CA THR A 129 4.61 -5.94 17.39
C THR A 129 5.69 -6.64 18.18
N SER A 130 6.83 -6.73 17.61
CA SER A 130 7.91 -7.41 18.23
C SER A 130 8.43 -6.62 19.36
N PRO A 131 8.98 -7.32 20.13
CA PRO A 131 8.93 -8.59 20.32
C PRO A 131 8.16 -8.67 21.37
N SER A 132 7.54 -8.64 21.40
CA SER A 132 7.35 -8.89 22.27
C SER A 132 7.76 -9.77 22.86
N PRO A 133 8.25 -9.83 23.23
CA PRO A 133 8.87 -10.94 23.52
C PRO A 133 7.94 -11.61 24.06
#